data_ddfe84845b68052169cd10350671ee39
#
_entry.id   ddfe84845b68052169cd10350671ee39
#
_cell.length_a   1.000
_cell.length_b   1.000
_cell.length_c   1.000
_cell.angle_alpha   90.00
_cell.angle_beta   90.00
_cell.angle_gamma   90.00
#
_symmetry.space_group_name_H-M   'P 1'
#
loop_
_entity.id
_entity.type
_entity.pdbx_description
1 polymer ?
#
loop_
_entity_poly.entity_id
_entity_poly.type
_entity_poly.pdbx_seq_one_letter_code
_entity_poly.pdbx_strand_id
1 'polypeptide(L)'
;SRDEADLVTNTMTCRLSQDSRLDDTSWIQPGQASWEWWNGAVPYGEDINFRAGLNADTYKYFMDFAARYGIKYIVMDEGWARDNMDPYTPNPDCDLTEILAHGKKVGVGVILWLTWRCVEQNPGLFAKFAEWGVKGVKIDFMDRSDQWMVNFYERTVKEAAKHHIFVNFHGAYKPSGLEYIYPNLLSYEGVTGMEQMG
;
A
#
# COMPACT_ATOMS: atom_id res chain seq x y z
N SER A 1 19.50 27.98 -4.67
CA SER A 1 18.59 28.72 -3.77
C SER A 1 19.34 29.84 -3.10
N ARG A 2 18.68 30.95 -2.83
CA ARG A 2 19.25 32.09 -2.10
C ARG A 2 19.17 31.92 -0.59
N ASP A 3 18.32 30.98 -0.16
CA ASP A 3 17.98 30.76 1.22
C ASP A 3 17.48 29.31 1.39
N GLU A 4 17.54 28.78 2.59
CA GLU A 4 17.13 27.40 2.90
C GLU A 4 15.61 27.22 2.72
N ALA A 5 14.82 28.27 2.96
CA ALA A 5 13.37 28.25 2.74
C ALA A 5 12.99 28.00 1.26
N ASP A 6 13.85 28.40 0.33
CA ASP A 6 13.65 28.11 -1.11
C ASP A 6 13.61 26.61 -1.40
N LEU A 7 14.25 25.76 -0.55
CA LEU A 7 14.24 24.31 -0.73
C LEU A 7 12.86 23.70 -0.44
N VAL A 8 12.16 24.27 0.57
CA VAL A 8 10.83 23.80 0.97
C VAL A 8 9.79 24.09 -0.12
N THR A 9 9.93 25.23 -0.80
CA THR A 9 9.01 25.67 -1.85
C THR A 9 9.45 25.28 -3.26
N ASN A 10 10.54 24.53 -3.36
CA ASN A 10 11.14 24.18 -4.63
C ASN A 10 10.25 23.20 -5.44
N THR A 11 9.89 23.59 -6.65
CA THR A 11 9.07 22.79 -7.57
C THR A 11 9.90 22.18 -8.72
N MET A 12 11.22 22.13 -8.59
CA MET A 12 12.10 21.67 -9.68
C MET A 12 11.81 20.20 -10.05
N THR A 13 11.62 19.32 -9.08
CA THR A 13 11.27 17.92 -9.34
C THR A 13 10.02 17.81 -10.20
N CYS A 14 8.96 18.53 -9.83
CA CYS A 14 7.72 18.57 -10.59
C CYS A 14 7.93 19.12 -12.02
N ARG A 15 8.69 20.23 -12.14
CA ARG A 15 8.94 20.88 -13.45
C ARG A 15 9.82 20.09 -14.40
N LEU A 16 10.70 19.24 -13.86
CA LEU A 16 11.60 18.39 -14.64
C LEU A 16 11.04 16.97 -14.88
N SER A 17 9.95 16.62 -14.21
CA SER A 17 9.28 15.35 -14.42
C SER A 17 8.64 15.30 -15.79
N GLN A 18 8.62 14.10 -16.39
CA GLN A 18 7.89 13.85 -17.61
C GLN A 18 6.38 13.85 -17.35
N ASP A 19 5.61 14.03 -18.40
CA ASP A 19 4.17 13.86 -18.37
C ASP A 19 3.77 12.43 -17.98
N SER A 20 2.55 12.28 -17.44
CA SER A 20 2.00 10.97 -17.09
C SER A 20 2.02 10.03 -18.30
N ARG A 21 2.43 8.79 -18.07
CA ARG A 21 2.38 7.70 -19.04
C ARG A 21 1.11 6.85 -18.92
N LEU A 22 0.16 7.26 -18.05
CA LEU A 22 -1.13 6.62 -17.93
C LEU A 22 -2.18 7.46 -18.66
N ASP A 23 -2.83 6.85 -19.63
CA ASP A 23 -3.92 7.48 -20.40
C ASP A 23 -5.19 7.65 -19.56
N ASP A 24 -5.47 6.71 -18.65
CA ASP A 24 -6.58 6.75 -17.72
C ASP A 24 -6.10 6.67 -16.27
N THR A 25 -6.41 7.69 -15.49
CA THR A 25 -6.13 7.77 -14.06
C THR A 25 -7.41 7.78 -13.20
N SER A 26 -8.58 7.63 -13.79
CA SER A 26 -9.87 7.72 -13.10
C SER A 26 -10.07 6.66 -12.02
N TRP A 27 -9.40 5.52 -12.15
CA TRP A 27 -9.41 4.43 -11.19
C TRP A 27 -8.55 4.68 -9.94
N ILE A 28 -7.63 5.65 -10.01
CA ILE A 28 -6.75 6.03 -8.89
C ILE A 28 -7.53 6.92 -7.95
N GLN A 29 -7.79 6.43 -6.75
CA GLN A 29 -8.55 7.18 -5.74
C GLN A 29 -7.73 7.33 -4.47
N PRO A 30 -6.97 8.41 -4.29
CA PRO A 30 -6.27 8.68 -3.05
C PRO A 30 -7.22 8.75 -1.86
N GLY A 31 -6.76 8.33 -0.69
CA GLY A 31 -7.56 8.35 0.52
C GLY A 31 -6.80 7.86 1.74
N GLN A 32 -7.41 7.99 2.90
CA GLN A 32 -6.89 7.43 4.13
C GLN A 32 -7.07 5.91 4.15
N ALA A 33 -6.17 5.23 4.87
CA ALA A 33 -6.25 3.82 5.15
C ALA A 33 -6.24 3.58 6.67
N SER A 34 -7.07 2.65 7.14
CA SER A 34 -6.92 2.05 8.46
C SER A 34 -5.75 1.06 8.41
N TRP A 35 -4.99 0.95 9.49
CA TRP A 35 -3.77 0.15 9.53
C TRP A 35 -3.62 -0.56 10.88
N GLU A 36 -3.78 -1.88 10.88
CA GLU A 36 -3.79 -2.69 12.08
C GLU A 36 -2.43 -2.84 12.75
N TRP A 37 -1.35 -2.73 11.99
CA TRP A 37 0.02 -2.80 12.49
C TRP A 37 0.27 -1.81 13.63
N TRP A 38 -0.26 -0.59 13.47
CA TRP A 38 -0.13 0.47 14.47
C TRP A 38 -0.68 0.08 15.84
N ASN A 39 -1.69 -0.77 15.89
CA ASN A 39 -2.36 -1.21 17.10
C ASN A 39 -1.97 -2.64 17.51
N GLY A 40 -0.97 -3.28 16.84
CA GLY A 40 -0.64 -4.68 17.05
C GLY A 40 -1.81 -5.63 16.74
N ALA A 41 -2.67 -5.28 15.79
CA ALA A 41 -3.90 -5.98 15.44
C ALA A 41 -4.88 -6.16 16.63
N VAL A 42 -4.88 -5.21 17.58
CA VAL A 42 -5.76 -5.22 18.73
C VAL A 42 -6.78 -4.08 18.61
N PRO A 43 -8.02 -4.36 18.22
CA PRO A 43 -9.09 -3.38 18.24
C PRO A 43 -9.54 -3.09 19.67
N TYR A 44 -10.03 -1.88 19.93
CA TYR A 44 -10.58 -1.47 21.22
C TYR A 44 -12.03 -1.03 21.04
N GLY A 45 -12.95 -1.60 21.83
CA GLY A 45 -14.36 -1.26 21.82
C GLY A 45 -15.15 -2.14 22.79
N GLU A 46 -16.30 -1.64 23.27
CA GLU A 46 -17.21 -2.39 24.15
C GLU A 46 -17.96 -3.50 23.40
N ASP A 47 -18.01 -3.39 22.09
CA ASP A 47 -18.71 -4.29 21.16
C ASP A 47 -17.83 -5.45 20.65
N ILE A 48 -16.57 -5.54 21.10
CA ILE A 48 -15.66 -6.62 20.70
C ILE A 48 -16.00 -7.89 21.45
N ASN A 49 -16.48 -8.88 20.70
CA ASN A 49 -16.87 -10.20 21.23
C ASN A 49 -16.10 -11.35 20.55
N PHE A 50 -14.97 -11.04 19.92
CA PHE A 50 -14.09 -11.99 19.22
C PHE A 50 -12.65 -11.88 19.75
N ARG A 51 -11.83 -12.86 19.40
CA ARG A 51 -10.40 -12.84 19.73
C ARG A 51 -9.67 -11.90 18.76
N ALA A 52 -9.01 -10.87 19.29
CA ALA A 52 -8.14 -9.99 18.52
C ALA A 52 -6.91 -10.72 17.97
N GLY A 53 -6.36 -10.21 16.88
CA GLY A 53 -5.18 -10.73 16.20
C GLY A 53 -5.30 -10.65 14.68
N LEU A 54 -4.36 -11.27 13.97
CA LEU A 54 -4.39 -11.35 12.50
C LEU A 54 -5.43 -12.39 12.05
N ASN A 55 -6.69 -12.01 12.06
CA ASN A 55 -7.81 -12.87 11.68
C ASN A 55 -8.93 -12.09 11.01
N ALA A 56 -9.83 -12.79 10.34
CA ALA A 56 -10.91 -12.19 9.57
C ALA A 56 -11.81 -11.25 10.40
N ASP A 57 -12.13 -11.59 11.65
CA ASP A 57 -13.00 -10.77 12.49
C ASP A 57 -12.36 -9.44 12.85
N THR A 58 -11.06 -9.43 13.18
CA THR A 58 -10.30 -8.21 13.43
C THR A 58 -10.28 -7.30 12.19
N TYR A 59 -9.98 -7.83 11.01
CA TYR A 59 -9.96 -7.04 9.77
C TYR A 59 -11.35 -6.50 9.41
N LYS A 60 -12.41 -7.30 9.57
CA LYS A 60 -13.78 -6.83 9.35
C LYS A 60 -14.15 -5.69 10.31
N TYR A 61 -13.74 -5.77 11.58
CA TYR A 61 -13.96 -4.71 12.55
C TYR A 61 -13.28 -3.40 12.15
N PHE A 62 -12.01 -3.45 11.73
CA PHE A 62 -11.30 -2.29 11.19
C PHE A 62 -11.94 -1.74 9.91
N MET A 63 -12.48 -2.60 9.05
CA MET A 63 -13.21 -2.18 7.84
C MET A 63 -14.53 -1.50 8.17
N ASP A 64 -15.29 -2.00 9.14
CA ASP A 64 -16.53 -1.40 9.59
C ASP A 64 -16.27 -0.02 10.21
N PHE A 65 -15.20 0.12 10.98
CA PHE A 65 -14.71 1.41 11.46
C PHE A 65 -14.36 2.33 10.29
N ALA A 66 -13.57 1.85 9.34
CA ALA A 66 -13.16 2.62 8.16
C ALA A 66 -14.39 3.11 7.37
N ALA A 67 -15.35 2.24 7.09
CA ALA A 67 -16.60 2.58 6.40
C ALA A 67 -17.41 3.65 7.17
N ARG A 68 -17.51 3.51 8.49
CA ARG A 68 -18.24 4.45 9.36
C ARG A 68 -17.68 5.87 9.32
N TYR A 69 -16.35 6.00 9.19
CA TYR A 69 -15.66 7.29 9.22
C TYR A 69 -15.19 7.78 7.84
N GLY A 70 -15.62 7.14 6.76
CA GLY A 70 -15.30 7.55 5.40
C GLY A 70 -13.84 7.28 4.99
N ILE A 71 -13.16 6.36 5.69
CA ILE A 71 -11.82 5.90 5.35
C ILE A 71 -11.96 4.88 4.22
N LYS A 72 -11.24 5.12 3.11
CA LYS A 72 -11.45 4.35 1.88
C LYS A 72 -10.80 2.96 1.88
N TYR A 73 -9.77 2.75 2.70
CA TYR A 73 -8.93 1.56 2.60
C TYR A 73 -8.58 0.98 3.97
N ILE A 74 -8.19 -0.30 3.93
CA ILE A 74 -7.45 -0.95 5.01
C ILE A 74 -6.14 -1.47 4.45
N VAL A 75 -5.04 -1.31 5.21
CA VAL A 75 -3.79 -2.03 4.96
C VAL A 75 -3.83 -3.32 5.76
N MET A 76 -3.64 -4.44 5.10
CA MET A 76 -3.31 -5.71 5.72
C MET A 76 -1.80 -5.86 5.67
N ASP A 77 -1.15 -5.65 6.82
CA ASP A 77 0.31 -5.63 6.95
C ASP A 77 0.91 -7.04 7.02
N GLU A 78 2.16 -7.19 7.42
CA GLU A 78 2.83 -8.48 7.51
C GLU A 78 1.99 -9.51 8.28
N GLY A 79 1.89 -10.73 7.75
CA GLY A 79 1.14 -11.83 8.34
C GLY A 79 -0.21 -12.15 7.70
N TRP A 80 -0.67 -11.34 6.72
CA TRP A 80 -1.85 -11.69 5.92
C TRP A 80 -1.61 -12.91 5.00
N ALA A 81 -0.37 -13.09 4.55
CA ALA A 81 0.10 -14.28 3.83
C ALA A 81 0.78 -15.26 4.79
N ARG A 82 0.77 -16.53 4.43
CA ARG A 82 1.40 -17.59 5.21
C ARG A 82 2.92 -17.49 5.22
N ASP A 83 3.49 -16.97 4.15
CA ASP A 83 4.92 -16.76 3.97
C ASP A 83 5.13 -15.42 3.22
N ASN A 84 6.09 -14.63 3.68
CA ASN A 84 6.39 -13.32 3.09
C ASN A 84 6.94 -13.38 1.65
N MET A 85 7.30 -14.58 1.17
CA MET A 85 7.77 -14.82 -0.19
C MET A 85 6.73 -15.51 -1.07
N ASP A 86 5.61 -15.97 -0.49
CA ASP A 86 4.49 -16.58 -1.22
C ASP A 86 3.24 -15.69 -1.13
N PRO A 87 2.99 -14.83 -2.12
CA PRO A 87 1.85 -13.91 -2.12
C PRO A 87 0.54 -14.58 -2.57
N TYR A 88 0.55 -15.88 -2.83
CA TYR A 88 -0.60 -16.61 -3.38
C TYR A 88 -1.30 -17.48 -2.34
N THR A 89 -0.66 -17.69 -1.19
CA THR A 89 -1.21 -18.50 -0.10
C THR A 89 -1.51 -17.62 1.11
N PRO A 90 -2.76 -17.13 1.25
CA PRO A 90 -3.17 -16.38 2.43
C PRO A 90 -2.99 -17.16 3.73
N ASN A 91 -2.78 -16.46 4.82
CA ASN A 91 -2.83 -17.02 6.16
C ASN A 91 -4.26 -17.56 6.41
N PRO A 92 -4.43 -18.82 6.78
CA PRO A 92 -5.76 -19.42 6.99
C PRO A 92 -6.63 -18.67 8.00
N ASP A 93 -6.00 -18.10 9.04
CA ASP A 93 -6.74 -17.34 10.08
C ASP A 93 -7.28 -16.01 9.53
N CYS A 94 -6.64 -15.45 8.50
CA CYS A 94 -7.08 -14.19 7.89
C CYS A 94 -8.28 -14.35 6.96
N ASP A 95 -8.48 -15.51 6.35
CA ASP A 95 -9.49 -15.75 5.30
C ASP A 95 -9.64 -14.55 4.33
N LEU A 96 -8.63 -14.34 3.50
CA LEU A 96 -8.58 -13.20 2.59
C LEU A 96 -9.83 -13.08 1.71
N THR A 97 -10.44 -14.21 1.34
CA THR A 97 -11.66 -14.23 0.52
C THR A 97 -12.82 -13.58 1.25
N GLU A 98 -13.01 -13.93 2.53
CA GLU A 98 -14.05 -13.34 3.38
C GLU A 98 -13.80 -11.84 3.59
N ILE A 99 -12.55 -11.44 3.87
CA ILE A 99 -12.16 -10.04 4.08
C ILE A 99 -12.43 -9.20 2.83
N LEU A 100 -12.02 -9.68 1.65
CA LEU A 100 -12.27 -8.98 0.39
C LEU A 100 -13.76 -8.84 0.08
N ALA A 101 -14.54 -9.89 0.34
CA ALA A 101 -16.00 -9.86 0.17
C ALA A 101 -16.65 -8.84 1.13
N HIS A 102 -16.20 -8.80 2.39
CA HIS A 102 -16.67 -7.83 3.38
C HIS A 102 -16.31 -6.39 2.95
N GLY A 103 -15.05 -6.15 2.55
CA GLY A 103 -14.62 -4.85 2.04
C GLY A 103 -15.44 -4.34 0.87
N LYS A 104 -15.75 -5.23 -0.08
CA LYS A 104 -16.66 -4.91 -1.19
C LYS A 104 -18.07 -4.52 -0.69
N LYS A 105 -18.58 -5.22 0.32
CA LYS A 105 -19.90 -4.96 0.92
C LYS A 105 -19.98 -3.60 1.58
N VAL A 106 -18.94 -3.20 2.33
CA VAL A 106 -18.93 -1.95 3.11
C VAL A 106 -18.26 -0.78 2.39
N GLY A 107 -17.73 -1.01 1.17
CA GLY A 107 -17.11 0.03 0.34
C GLY A 107 -15.67 0.38 0.75
N VAL A 108 -14.94 -0.52 1.41
CA VAL A 108 -13.56 -0.34 1.84
C VAL A 108 -12.62 -1.22 1.01
N GLY A 109 -11.65 -0.60 0.36
CA GLY A 109 -10.64 -1.31 -0.45
C GLY A 109 -9.54 -1.93 0.40
N VAL A 110 -8.93 -3.00 -0.10
CA VAL A 110 -7.83 -3.70 0.57
C VAL A 110 -6.51 -3.36 -0.10
N ILE A 111 -5.52 -3.05 0.73
CA ILE A 111 -4.10 -2.87 0.37
C ILE A 111 -3.35 -4.02 1.04
N LEU A 112 -2.55 -4.77 0.28
CA LEU A 112 -1.76 -5.89 0.80
C LEU A 112 -0.29 -5.50 0.94
N TRP A 113 0.30 -5.83 2.08
CA TRP A 113 1.72 -5.66 2.34
C TRP A 113 2.55 -6.76 1.66
N LEU A 114 3.72 -6.40 1.14
CA LEU A 114 4.66 -7.29 0.47
C LEU A 114 6.09 -6.82 0.73
N THR A 115 7.05 -7.75 0.75
CA THR A 115 8.45 -7.38 0.59
C THR A 115 8.77 -7.09 -0.88
N TRP A 116 9.73 -6.21 -1.17
CA TRP A 116 10.17 -5.99 -2.54
C TRP A 116 10.68 -7.27 -3.23
N ARG A 117 11.30 -8.18 -2.44
CA ARG A 117 11.79 -9.47 -2.94
C ARG A 117 10.66 -10.38 -3.39
N CYS A 118 9.56 -10.39 -2.65
CA CYS A 118 8.35 -11.12 -3.02
C CYS A 118 7.83 -10.64 -4.38
N VAL A 119 7.74 -9.32 -4.57
CA VAL A 119 7.30 -8.74 -5.86
C VAL A 119 8.23 -9.12 -7.00
N GLU A 120 9.55 -9.02 -6.80
CA GLU A 120 10.55 -9.34 -7.83
C GLU A 120 10.52 -10.83 -8.26
N GLN A 121 10.23 -11.72 -7.32
CA GLN A 121 10.24 -13.17 -7.59
C GLN A 121 8.90 -13.70 -8.12
N ASN A 122 7.85 -12.90 -8.10
CA ASN A 122 6.51 -13.33 -8.47
C ASN A 122 5.95 -12.52 -9.65
N PRO A 123 6.47 -12.70 -10.88
CA PRO A 123 5.90 -12.05 -12.05
C PRO A 123 4.44 -12.50 -12.23
N GLY A 124 3.54 -11.57 -12.51
CA GLY A 124 2.11 -11.84 -12.61
C GLY A 124 1.32 -11.64 -11.30
N LEU A 125 1.98 -11.30 -10.20
CA LEU A 125 1.38 -10.99 -8.90
C LEU A 125 0.21 -9.98 -9.03
N PHE A 126 0.43 -8.88 -9.74
CA PHE A 126 -0.59 -7.82 -9.84
C PHE A 126 -1.82 -8.26 -10.62
N ALA A 127 -1.67 -9.12 -11.64
CA ALA A 127 -2.82 -9.72 -12.32
C ALA A 127 -3.67 -10.54 -11.36
N LYS A 128 -3.02 -11.34 -10.51
CA LYS A 128 -3.72 -12.16 -9.51
C LYS A 128 -4.41 -11.30 -8.45
N PHE A 129 -3.76 -10.26 -7.98
CA PHE A 129 -4.35 -9.34 -7.01
C PHE A 129 -5.53 -8.56 -7.58
N ALA A 130 -5.47 -8.16 -8.85
CA ALA A 130 -6.60 -7.56 -9.54
C ALA A 130 -7.78 -8.52 -9.66
N GLU A 131 -7.52 -9.80 -9.98
CA GLU A 131 -8.54 -10.87 -9.99
C GLU A 131 -9.22 -11.00 -8.62
N TRP A 132 -8.46 -10.92 -7.53
CA TRP A 132 -9.00 -10.95 -6.17
C TRP A 132 -9.76 -9.69 -5.79
N GLY A 133 -9.54 -8.58 -6.49
CA GLY A 133 -10.17 -7.29 -6.19
C GLY A 133 -9.38 -6.42 -5.22
N VAL A 134 -8.11 -6.73 -4.99
CA VAL A 134 -7.16 -5.88 -4.23
C VAL A 134 -7.00 -4.55 -4.94
N LYS A 135 -6.91 -3.45 -4.18
CA LYS A 135 -6.84 -2.08 -4.71
C LYS A 135 -5.43 -1.53 -4.79
N GLY A 136 -4.57 -1.94 -3.87
CA GLY A 136 -3.21 -1.44 -3.81
C GLY A 136 -2.28 -2.39 -3.09
N VAL A 137 -0.99 -2.06 -3.12
CA VAL A 137 0.05 -2.76 -2.40
C VAL A 137 0.94 -1.80 -1.62
N LYS A 138 1.34 -2.21 -0.41
CA LYS A 138 2.43 -1.63 0.36
C LYS A 138 3.64 -2.52 0.14
N ILE A 139 4.67 -2.00 -0.54
CA ILE A 139 5.90 -2.76 -0.84
C ILE A 139 7.01 -2.23 0.05
N ASP A 140 7.57 -3.10 0.87
CA ASP A 140 8.42 -2.74 1.99
C ASP A 140 9.86 -3.29 1.88
N PHE A 141 10.72 -2.80 2.79
CA PHE A 141 12.11 -3.17 2.96
C PHE A 141 12.99 -2.86 1.75
N MET A 142 12.70 -1.73 1.07
CA MET A 142 13.49 -1.28 -0.08
C MET A 142 14.94 -0.97 0.31
N ASP A 143 15.15 -0.20 1.37
CA ASP A 143 16.39 0.10 2.11
C ASP A 143 17.65 0.38 1.26
N ARG A 144 17.47 0.72 -0.01
CA ARG A 144 18.54 1.01 -0.96
C ARG A 144 18.05 1.90 -2.09
N SER A 145 18.98 2.63 -2.70
CA SER A 145 18.70 3.59 -3.78
C SER A 145 19.70 3.52 -4.93
N ASP A 146 20.33 2.37 -5.12
CA ASP A 146 21.19 2.14 -6.29
C ASP A 146 20.36 2.00 -7.59
N GLN A 147 21.02 2.06 -8.72
CA GLN A 147 20.36 2.07 -10.04
C GLN A 147 19.44 0.87 -10.26
N TRP A 148 19.80 -0.30 -9.73
CA TRP A 148 18.95 -1.49 -9.87
C TRP A 148 17.62 -1.30 -9.16
N MET A 149 17.68 -0.79 -7.92
CA MET A 149 16.47 -0.54 -7.13
C MET A 149 15.62 0.59 -7.72
N VAL A 150 16.24 1.67 -8.21
CA VAL A 150 15.50 2.74 -8.92
C VAL A 150 14.76 2.17 -10.13
N ASN A 151 15.38 1.30 -10.89
CA ASN A 151 14.72 0.60 -12.00
C ASN A 151 13.61 -0.35 -11.53
N PHE A 152 13.76 -0.97 -10.34
CA PHE A 152 12.70 -1.79 -9.74
C PHE A 152 11.45 -0.95 -9.43
N TYR A 153 11.60 0.24 -8.85
CA TYR A 153 10.48 1.15 -8.61
C TYR A 153 9.68 1.42 -9.89
N GLU A 154 10.38 1.82 -10.97
CA GLU A 154 9.71 2.16 -12.24
C GLU A 154 9.01 0.95 -12.85
N ARG A 155 9.68 -0.20 -12.99
CA ARG A 155 9.05 -1.39 -13.58
C ARG A 155 7.87 -1.91 -12.77
N THR A 156 7.94 -1.78 -11.44
CA THR A 156 6.89 -2.21 -10.51
C THR A 156 5.63 -1.35 -10.66
N VAL A 157 5.75 -0.03 -10.60
CA VAL A 157 4.58 0.86 -10.74
C VAL A 157 3.97 0.77 -12.12
N LYS A 158 4.79 0.62 -13.16
CA LYS A 158 4.34 0.42 -14.55
C LYS A 158 3.55 -0.88 -14.68
N GLU A 159 4.01 -1.97 -14.08
CA GLU A 159 3.30 -3.25 -14.13
C GLU A 159 2.01 -3.20 -13.32
N ALA A 160 2.05 -2.66 -12.10
CA ALA A 160 0.87 -2.49 -11.24
C ALA A 160 -0.22 -1.64 -11.93
N ALA A 161 0.17 -0.59 -12.66
CA ALA A 161 -0.77 0.26 -13.38
C ALA A 161 -1.59 -0.50 -14.43
N LYS A 162 -1.02 -1.48 -15.15
CA LYS A 162 -1.73 -2.30 -16.12
C LYS A 162 -2.90 -3.08 -15.52
N HIS A 163 -2.83 -3.31 -14.21
CA HIS A 163 -3.83 -4.07 -13.46
C HIS A 163 -4.67 -3.20 -12.54
N HIS A 164 -4.58 -1.87 -12.67
CA HIS A 164 -5.27 -0.90 -11.83
C HIS A 164 -4.97 -1.08 -10.33
N ILE A 165 -3.72 -1.39 -9.99
CA ILE A 165 -3.20 -1.50 -8.62
C ILE A 165 -2.37 -0.25 -8.32
N PHE A 166 -2.67 0.45 -7.24
CA PHE A 166 -1.80 1.53 -6.77
C PHE A 166 -0.73 1.01 -5.82
N VAL A 167 0.34 1.79 -5.66
CA VAL A 167 1.53 1.38 -4.93
C VAL A 167 1.88 2.41 -3.87
N ASN A 168 2.27 1.92 -2.70
CA ASN A 168 2.91 2.65 -1.62
C ASN A 168 4.24 1.95 -1.31
N PHE A 169 5.37 2.66 -1.41
CA PHE A 169 6.69 2.12 -1.09
C PHE A 169 7.11 2.49 0.34
N HIS A 170 7.57 1.50 1.09
CA HIS A 170 8.09 1.62 2.45
C HIS A 170 9.58 1.23 2.52
N GLY A 171 10.28 1.73 3.58
CA GLY A 171 11.73 1.67 3.61
C GLY A 171 12.35 2.31 2.36
N ALA A 172 11.71 3.32 1.81
CA ALA A 172 11.93 3.88 0.49
C ALA A 172 12.71 5.19 0.58
N TYR A 173 13.36 5.59 -0.52
CA TYR A 173 13.88 6.94 -0.63
C TYR A 173 12.72 7.94 -0.83
N LYS A 174 12.99 9.24 -0.60
CA LYS A 174 12.01 10.32 -0.78
C LYS A 174 11.51 10.41 -2.23
N PRO A 175 10.29 10.93 -2.46
CA PRO A 175 9.75 11.17 -3.80
C PRO A 175 10.73 11.94 -4.69
N SER A 176 10.88 11.52 -5.94
CA SER A 176 11.86 12.07 -6.88
C SER A 176 11.31 12.31 -8.30
N GLY A 177 9.99 12.24 -8.49
CA GLY A 177 9.32 12.55 -9.74
C GLY A 177 8.65 11.38 -10.44
N LEU A 178 8.90 10.13 -10.01
CA LEU A 178 8.27 8.94 -10.60
C LEU A 178 6.74 8.97 -10.44
N GLU A 179 6.25 9.55 -9.35
CA GLU A 179 4.84 9.72 -9.03
C GLU A 179 4.10 10.63 -10.04
N TYR A 180 4.79 11.50 -10.74
CA TYR A 180 4.20 12.31 -11.81
C TYR A 180 4.06 11.52 -13.10
N ILE A 181 5.02 10.61 -13.37
CA ILE A 181 5.05 9.75 -14.56
C ILE A 181 4.03 8.60 -14.40
N TYR A 182 3.94 8.05 -13.20
CA TYR A 182 3.03 6.96 -12.83
C TYR A 182 2.20 7.34 -11.61
N PRO A 183 1.07 8.05 -11.79
CA PRO A 183 0.22 8.53 -10.69
C PRO A 183 -0.38 7.44 -9.79
N ASN A 184 -0.29 6.17 -10.18
CA ASN A 184 -0.64 5.05 -9.31
C ASN A 184 0.39 4.80 -8.19
N LEU A 185 1.53 5.46 -8.21
CA LEU A 185 2.44 5.56 -7.07
C LEU A 185 1.94 6.66 -6.15
N LEU A 186 1.22 6.28 -5.09
CA LEU A 186 0.51 7.24 -4.23
C LEU A 186 1.38 7.83 -3.13
N SER A 187 2.32 7.05 -2.59
CA SER A 187 3.14 7.52 -1.49
C SER A 187 4.44 6.72 -1.33
N TYR A 188 5.35 7.34 -0.58
CA TYR A 188 6.62 6.77 -0.13
C TYR A 188 6.75 7.01 1.37
N GLU A 189 7.39 6.10 2.08
CA GLU A 189 7.80 6.34 3.46
C GLU A 189 9.12 7.10 3.57
N GLY A 190 9.68 7.68 2.60
CA GLY A 190 11.00 8.34 2.55
C GLY A 190 11.35 9.33 3.69
N VAL A 191 10.91 9.05 4.91
CA VAL A 191 11.09 9.83 6.14
C VAL A 191 11.22 8.90 7.34
N THR A 192 11.82 9.36 8.42
CA THR A 192 11.72 8.72 9.74
C THR A 192 10.33 9.02 10.30
N GLY A 193 9.47 8.01 10.30
CA GLY A 193 8.09 8.14 10.77
C GLY A 193 7.96 8.02 12.29
N MET A 194 6.75 8.19 12.81
CA MET A 194 6.46 8.05 14.23
C MET A 194 6.72 6.65 14.78
N GLU A 195 6.74 5.63 13.94
CA GLU A 195 7.08 4.26 14.29
C GLU A 195 8.49 4.14 14.93
N GLN A 196 9.42 5.01 14.56
CA GLN A 196 10.77 5.05 15.11
C GLN A 196 10.93 5.98 16.32
N MET A 197 9.85 6.59 16.80
CA MET A 197 9.88 7.53 17.93
C MET A 197 9.48 6.91 19.27
N GLY A 198 9.25 5.60 19.32
CA GLY A 198 8.86 4.84 20.51
C GLY A 198 10.02 4.40 21.38
#